data_8a2f04eeb23414d29ae18670e46533dc
#
_entry.id   8a2f04eeb23414d29ae18670e46533dc
#
_cell.length_a   1.000
_cell.length_b   1.000
_cell.length_c   1.000
_cell.angle_alpha   90.00
_cell.angle_beta   90.00
_cell.angle_gamma   90.00
#
_symmetry.space_group_name_H-M   'P 1'
#
loop_
_entity.id
_entity.type
_entity.pdbx_description
1 polymer ?
#
loop_
_entity_poly.entity_id
_entity_poly.type
_entity_poly.pdbx_seq_one_letter_code
_entity_poly.pdbx_strand_id
1 'polypeptide(L)'
;MPDALHRLALLESILGAVNLGAIVLDEQHRIVLWNHWMSRHSACRADAVLGQDFFAVYPELRHKRIDSAITQALRDNFQSLLSQTLHKAPFALYTHGVAAGAAEAQERMQQAIAVTPINLPASPRHCLIQINDVTIAVGREKLLREQTMVLRSQTFADGLTGIANRRHFDVAIEKEMRRAMRTGSPLSLLMIDIDHFKDYNDHYGHQQGDDCLIRVAAELAAMLQRPTDLLARYGGEEFAAILPDTDAAQALCMAEAIRERAAELRIAHAKADNEVKHITVSIGIATQHPQQQLAISALIGAADRALYLAKGAGRNRVMVQPL
;
A
#
# COMPACT_ATOMS: atom_id res chain seq x y z
N MET A 1 2.38 57.69 -18.64
CA MET A 1 2.83 56.80 -19.73
C MET A 1 4.09 55.97 -19.40
N PRO A 2 5.16 56.48 -18.70
CA PRO A 2 6.29 55.62 -18.34
C PRO A 2 5.95 54.45 -17.39
N ASP A 3 4.91 54.57 -16.59
CA ASP A 3 4.49 53.56 -15.60
C ASP A 3 3.88 52.27 -16.25
N ALA A 4 3.17 52.38 -17.35
CA ALA A 4 2.54 51.25 -18.04
C ALA A 4 3.60 50.39 -18.77
N LEU A 5 4.59 51.00 -19.42
CA LEU A 5 5.71 50.30 -20.07
C LEU A 5 6.58 49.58 -19.06
N HIS A 6 6.87 50.25 -17.94
CA HIS A 6 7.63 49.62 -16.83
C HIS A 6 6.89 48.42 -16.24
N ARG A 7 5.59 48.55 -16.05
CA ARG A 7 4.71 47.48 -15.55
C ARG A 7 4.66 46.27 -16.48
N LEU A 8 4.60 46.53 -17.81
CA LEU A 8 4.62 45.49 -18.82
C LEU A 8 5.95 44.74 -18.81
N ALA A 9 7.08 45.46 -18.81
CA ALA A 9 8.41 44.86 -18.74
C ALA A 9 8.64 44.06 -17.45
N LEU A 10 8.09 44.51 -16.32
CA LEU A 10 8.15 43.79 -15.07
C LEU A 10 7.34 42.48 -15.15
N LEU A 11 6.12 42.50 -15.72
CA LEU A 11 5.28 41.29 -15.89
C LEU A 11 5.96 40.29 -16.82
N GLU A 12 6.57 40.75 -17.91
CA GLU A 12 7.33 39.86 -18.81
C GLU A 12 8.53 39.24 -18.10
N SER A 13 9.26 40.02 -17.30
CA SER A 13 10.39 39.52 -16.51
C SER A 13 9.94 38.48 -15.46
N ILE A 14 8.81 38.71 -14.79
CA ILE A 14 8.23 37.76 -13.84
C ILE A 14 7.88 36.46 -14.56
N LEU A 15 7.16 36.53 -15.69
CA LEU A 15 6.78 35.34 -16.47
C LEU A 15 7.99 34.56 -17.00
N GLY A 16 9.11 35.25 -17.27
CA GLY A 16 10.38 34.64 -17.64
C GLY A 16 11.12 33.98 -16.46
N ALA A 17 10.97 34.54 -15.26
CA ALA A 17 11.65 34.05 -14.05
C ALA A 17 10.92 32.91 -13.31
N VAL A 18 9.63 32.75 -13.56
CA VAL A 18 8.81 31.72 -12.89
C VAL A 18 9.23 30.30 -13.32
N ASN A 19 9.52 29.45 -12.34
CA ASN A 19 9.94 28.08 -12.58
C ASN A 19 8.74 27.14 -12.78
N LEU A 20 7.86 27.49 -13.70
CA LEU A 20 6.72 26.68 -14.14
C LEU A 20 6.39 26.97 -15.61
N GLY A 21 5.80 26.01 -16.30
CA GLY A 21 5.26 26.21 -17.65
C GLY A 21 3.98 27.04 -17.60
N ALA A 22 3.94 28.10 -18.42
CA ALA A 22 2.76 28.94 -18.58
C ALA A 22 2.40 29.06 -20.08
N ILE A 23 1.18 28.64 -20.41
CA ILE A 23 0.58 28.75 -21.73
C ILE A 23 -0.74 29.48 -21.56
N VAL A 24 -1.00 30.52 -22.35
CA VAL A 24 -2.33 31.16 -22.41
C VAL A 24 -2.94 30.91 -23.78
N LEU A 25 -4.21 30.49 -23.77
CA LEU A 25 -5.02 30.27 -24.98
C LEU A 25 -6.16 31.28 -25.06
N ASP A 26 -6.51 31.69 -26.28
CA ASP A 26 -7.74 32.43 -26.57
C ASP A 26 -8.95 31.47 -26.74
N GLU A 27 -10.13 32.06 -27.06
CA GLU A 27 -11.38 31.31 -27.28
C GLU A 27 -11.33 30.35 -28.48
N GLN A 28 -10.42 30.58 -29.42
CA GLN A 28 -10.18 29.75 -30.59
C GLN A 28 -9.06 28.73 -30.39
N HIS A 29 -8.63 28.54 -29.13
CA HIS A 29 -7.51 27.67 -28.72
C HIS A 29 -6.16 28.11 -29.33
N ARG A 30 -6.00 29.36 -29.76
CA ARG A 30 -4.71 29.85 -30.25
C ARG A 30 -3.80 30.21 -29.08
N ILE A 31 -2.52 29.89 -29.20
CA ILE A 31 -1.51 30.18 -28.19
C ILE A 31 -1.18 31.68 -28.21
N VAL A 32 -1.55 32.41 -27.16
CA VAL A 32 -1.31 33.86 -27.00
C VAL A 32 -0.08 34.13 -26.13
N LEU A 33 0.28 33.19 -25.26
CA LEU A 33 1.45 33.27 -24.42
C LEU A 33 2.12 31.90 -24.28
N TRP A 34 3.43 31.93 -24.36
CA TRP A 34 4.32 30.79 -24.20
C TRP A 34 5.57 31.27 -23.48
N ASN A 35 5.73 30.93 -22.19
CA ASN A 35 6.83 31.50 -21.42
C ASN A 35 8.18 30.82 -21.73
N HIS A 36 9.24 31.39 -21.20
CA HIS A 36 10.61 30.92 -21.40
C HIS A 36 10.82 29.49 -20.86
N TRP A 37 10.18 29.16 -19.76
CA TRP A 37 10.24 27.81 -19.18
C TRP A 37 9.71 26.75 -20.16
N MET A 38 8.57 27.01 -20.80
CA MET A 38 8.02 26.12 -21.83
C MET A 38 8.99 25.93 -23.00
N SER A 39 9.58 27.00 -23.49
CA SER A 39 10.56 26.92 -24.58
C SER A 39 11.82 26.14 -24.21
N ARG A 40 12.22 26.15 -22.95
CA ARG A 40 13.37 25.42 -22.46
C ARG A 40 13.11 23.90 -22.27
N HIS A 41 11.91 23.52 -21.82
CA HIS A 41 11.58 22.16 -21.44
C HIS A 41 10.78 21.37 -22.49
N SER A 42 10.24 22.06 -23.51
CA SER A 42 9.63 21.45 -24.69
C SER A 42 10.57 21.54 -25.90
N ALA A 43 10.26 20.79 -26.93
CA ALA A 43 10.98 20.94 -28.21
C ALA A 43 10.50 22.17 -29.02
N CYS A 44 9.62 23.03 -28.46
CA CYS A 44 8.94 24.11 -29.17
C CYS A 44 9.44 25.46 -28.71
N ARG A 45 9.84 26.30 -29.66
CA ARG A 45 10.21 27.70 -29.41
C ARG A 45 8.97 28.58 -29.43
N ALA A 46 8.95 29.65 -28.63
CA ALA A 46 7.83 30.57 -28.55
C ALA A 46 7.48 31.21 -29.93
N ASP A 47 8.49 31.63 -30.68
CA ASP A 47 8.33 32.22 -32.02
C ASP A 47 7.66 31.25 -33.04
N ALA A 48 7.80 29.95 -32.83
CA ALA A 48 7.24 28.93 -33.70
C ALA A 48 5.78 28.56 -33.34
N VAL A 49 5.35 28.78 -32.09
CA VAL A 49 4.04 28.32 -31.63
C VAL A 49 3.04 29.41 -31.34
N LEU A 50 3.48 30.66 -31.15
CA LEU A 50 2.57 31.79 -30.92
C LEU A 50 1.63 31.98 -32.10
N GLY A 51 0.34 32.16 -31.82
CA GLY A 51 -0.74 32.33 -32.83
C GLY A 51 -1.22 30.99 -33.44
N GLN A 52 -0.54 29.87 -33.21
CA GLN A 52 -0.97 28.57 -33.70
C GLN A 52 -2.08 27.98 -32.83
N ASP A 53 -2.87 27.06 -33.41
CA ASP A 53 -3.85 26.24 -32.67
C ASP A 53 -3.09 25.29 -31.71
N PHE A 54 -3.45 25.29 -30.43
CA PHE A 54 -2.81 24.48 -29.41
C PHE A 54 -2.85 22.97 -29.72
N PHE A 55 -3.95 22.50 -30.29
CA PHE A 55 -4.10 21.10 -30.65
C PHE A 55 -3.45 20.73 -31.99
N ALA A 56 -3.01 21.74 -32.77
CA ALA A 56 -2.10 21.49 -33.89
C ALA A 56 -0.66 21.26 -33.39
N VAL A 57 -0.25 21.95 -32.32
CA VAL A 57 1.06 21.76 -31.68
C VAL A 57 1.10 20.48 -30.84
N TYR A 58 -0.01 20.13 -30.16
CA TYR A 58 -0.14 18.93 -29.32
C TYR A 58 -1.37 18.09 -29.73
N PRO A 59 -1.35 17.43 -30.88
CA PRO A 59 -2.50 16.64 -31.36
C PRO A 59 -2.86 15.47 -30.45
N GLU A 60 -1.89 14.95 -29.72
CA GLU A 60 -2.09 13.84 -28.77
C GLU A 60 -2.90 14.23 -27.52
N LEU A 61 -3.09 15.53 -27.26
CA LEU A 61 -3.87 16.04 -26.13
C LEU A 61 -5.35 16.23 -26.45
N ARG A 62 -5.73 16.19 -27.74
CA ARG A 62 -7.14 16.30 -28.17
C ARG A 62 -7.95 15.10 -27.67
N HIS A 63 -9.17 15.37 -27.25
CA HIS A 63 -10.08 14.38 -26.63
C HIS A 63 -9.59 13.77 -25.31
N LYS A 64 -8.56 14.33 -24.71
CA LYS A 64 -8.11 13.96 -23.37
C LYS A 64 -8.66 14.91 -22.31
N ARG A 65 -8.44 14.62 -21.05
CA ARG A 65 -8.94 15.43 -19.93
C ARG A 65 -8.47 16.89 -19.95
N ILE A 66 -7.31 17.17 -20.52
CA ILE A 66 -6.84 18.53 -20.68
C ILE A 66 -7.70 19.31 -21.69
N ASP A 67 -8.15 18.70 -22.77
CA ASP A 67 -9.09 19.29 -23.73
C ASP A 67 -10.42 19.67 -23.04
N SER A 68 -10.96 18.75 -22.24
CA SER A 68 -12.15 19.04 -21.43
C SER A 68 -11.91 20.17 -20.43
N ALA A 69 -10.76 20.20 -19.77
CA ALA A 69 -10.40 21.26 -18.82
C ALA A 69 -10.26 22.64 -19.49
N ILE A 70 -9.66 22.70 -20.69
CA ILE A 70 -9.57 23.93 -21.51
C ILE A 70 -10.97 24.39 -21.89
N THR A 71 -11.81 23.49 -22.40
CA THR A 71 -13.18 23.80 -22.78
C THR A 71 -14.00 24.32 -21.60
N GLN A 72 -13.91 23.70 -20.42
CA GLN A 72 -14.57 24.17 -19.20
C GLN A 72 -14.08 25.53 -18.74
N ALA A 73 -12.77 25.80 -18.82
CA ALA A 73 -12.22 27.09 -18.47
C ALA A 73 -12.73 28.21 -19.41
N LEU A 74 -12.75 27.96 -20.71
CA LEU A 74 -13.15 28.94 -21.70
C LEU A 74 -14.68 29.18 -21.73
N ARG A 75 -15.49 28.13 -21.62
CA ARG A 75 -16.96 28.22 -21.72
C ARG A 75 -17.61 28.47 -20.37
N ASP A 76 -17.25 27.67 -19.35
CA ASP A 76 -17.98 27.59 -18.09
C ASP A 76 -17.31 28.38 -16.96
N ASN A 77 -16.18 29.04 -17.24
CA ASN A 77 -15.39 29.79 -16.25
C ASN A 77 -14.98 28.91 -15.06
N PHE A 78 -14.67 27.65 -15.33
CA PHE A 78 -14.35 26.66 -14.29
C PHE A 78 -12.85 26.32 -14.29
N GLN A 79 -12.23 26.38 -13.11
CA GLN A 79 -10.84 25.98 -12.91
C GLN A 79 -10.75 24.45 -12.76
N SER A 80 -9.77 23.83 -13.42
CA SER A 80 -9.52 22.40 -13.34
C SER A 80 -8.10 22.11 -12.88
N LEU A 81 -7.93 21.13 -11.98
CA LEU A 81 -6.64 20.62 -11.54
C LEU A 81 -6.47 19.17 -12.03
N LEU A 82 -5.41 18.90 -12.76
CA LEU A 82 -5.05 17.58 -13.27
C LEU A 82 -3.87 17.04 -12.45
N SER A 83 -4.17 16.10 -11.54
CA SER A 83 -3.13 15.51 -10.69
C SER A 83 -2.26 14.53 -11.47
N GLN A 84 -1.00 14.48 -11.14
CA GLN A 84 0.00 13.56 -11.69
C GLN A 84 -0.36 12.09 -11.49
N THR A 85 -1.05 11.72 -10.40
CA THR A 85 -1.46 10.33 -10.10
C THR A 85 -2.36 9.72 -11.17
N LEU A 86 -3.24 10.54 -11.79
CA LEU A 86 -4.21 10.10 -12.78
C LEU A 86 -3.74 10.32 -14.22
N HIS A 87 -2.85 11.28 -14.45
CA HIS A 87 -2.52 11.76 -15.80
C HIS A 87 -1.04 11.67 -16.16
N LYS A 88 -0.20 11.20 -15.24
CA LYS A 88 1.28 11.02 -15.38
C LYS A 88 1.96 12.25 -16.00
N ALA A 89 2.27 12.22 -17.30
CA ALA A 89 3.00 13.24 -18.02
C ALA A 89 2.34 13.52 -19.37
N PRO A 90 1.24 14.30 -19.42
CA PRO A 90 0.50 14.51 -20.67
C PRO A 90 1.33 15.27 -21.72
N PHE A 91 2.14 16.26 -21.32
CA PHE A 91 3.04 16.96 -22.22
C PHE A 91 4.37 16.25 -22.39
N ALA A 92 4.97 16.31 -23.57
CA ALA A 92 6.34 15.87 -23.81
C ALA A 92 7.34 16.91 -23.32
N LEU A 93 7.54 16.99 -21.98
CA LEU A 93 8.45 17.90 -21.31
C LEU A 93 9.55 17.14 -20.58
N TYR A 94 10.77 17.72 -20.56
CA TYR A 94 11.99 17.06 -20.07
C TYR A 94 12.67 17.87 -18.98
N THR A 95 13.17 17.21 -17.94
CA THR A 95 13.75 17.84 -16.75
C THR A 95 14.98 18.71 -17.02
N HIS A 96 15.83 18.32 -17.96
CA HIS A 96 17.10 19.01 -18.23
C HIS A 96 17.10 19.95 -19.47
N GLY A 97 15.91 20.24 -20.02
CA GLY A 97 15.77 20.99 -21.27
C GLY A 97 16.13 20.18 -22.50
N VAL A 98 15.54 20.51 -23.64
CA VAL A 98 15.80 19.81 -24.90
C VAL A 98 16.98 20.49 -25.61
N ALA A 99 18.16 19.85 -25.58
CA ALA A 99 19.21 20.20 -26.53
C ALA A 99 18.79 19.69 -27.93
N ALA A 100 18.87 20.52 -28.93
CA ALA A 100 18.50 20.15 -30.30
C ALA A 100 19.25 18.88 -30.74
N GLY A 101 18.52 17.77 -30.90
CA GLY A 101 19.04 16.49 -31.41
C GLY A 101 19.19 15.34 -30.39
N ALA A 102 18.85 15.50 -29.12
CA ALA A 102 19.08 14.49 -28.07
C ALA A 102 17.80 13.94 -27.42
N ALA A 103 16.70 13.80 -28.13
CA ALA A 103 15.39 13.43 -27.57
C ALA A 103 15.27 11.98 -27.07
N GLU A 104 16.20 11.09 -27.43
CA GLU A 104 16.05 9.64 -27.15
C GLU A 104 16.55 9.17 -25.77
N ALA A 105 17.23 10.03 -24.99
CA ALA A 105 17.80 9.66 -23.68
C ALA A 105 17.35 10.53 -22.50
N GLN A 106 16.33 11.40 -22.68
CA GLN A 106 15.93 12.34 -21.62
C GLN A 106 14.72 11.85 -20.83
N GLU A 107 14.83 11.93 -19.51
CA GLU A 107 13.76 11.57 -18.60
C GLU A 107 12.58 12.55 -18.69
N ARG A 108 11.38 12.04 -19.01
CA ARG A 108 10.14 12.83 -19.02
C ARG A 108 9.78 13.28 -17.61
N MET A 109 9.54 14.56 -17.43
CA MET A 109 9.14 15.08 -16.12
C MET A 109 7.72 14.64 -15.72
N GLN A 110 7.51 14.44 -14.43
CA GLN A 110 6.17 14.26 -13.86
C GLN A 110 5.51 15.64 -13.73
N GLN A 111 4.23 15.74 -14.12
CA GLN A 111 3.57 17.04 -14.28
C GLN A 111 2.33 17.14 -13.41
N ALA A 112 2.18 18.26 -12.69
CA ALA A 112 0.92 18.70 -12.13
C ALA A 112 0.43 19.91 -12.94
N ILE A 113 -0.82 19.86 -13.43
CA ILE A 113 -1.33 20.85 -14.37
C ILE A 113 -2.57 21.51 -13.78
N ALA A 114 -2.61 22.84 -13.84
CA ALA A 114 -3.80 23.62 -13.53
C ALA A 114 -4.25 24.37 -14.79
N VAL A 115 -5.54 24.32 -15.06
CA VAL A 115 -6.18 25.11 -16.13
C VAL A 115 -7.12 26.12 -15.48
N THR A 116 -6.81 27.40 -15.62
CA THR A 116 -7.51 28.50 -14.93
C THR A 116 -8.07 29.48 -15.95
N PRO A 117 -9.36 29.86 -15.88
CA PRO A 117 -9.91 30.88 -16.75
C PRO A 117 -9.34 32.26 -16.43
N ILE A 118 -9.08 33.08 -17.46
CA ILE A 118 -8.67 34.47 -17.34
C ILE A 118 -9.77 35.33 -17.95
N ASN A 119 -10.32 36.24 -17.15
CA ASN A 119 -11.33 37.19 -17.56
C ASN A 119 -10.72 38.60 -17.59
N LEU A 120 -10.58 39.18 -18.79
CA LEU A 120 -10.13 40.56 -19.00
C LEU A 120 -11.33 41.45 -19.30
N PRO A 121 -11.42 42.68 -18.76
CA PRO A 121 -12.48 43.63 -19.10
C PRO A 121 -12.54 43.89 -20.59
N ALA A 122 -13.71 43.78 -21.19
CA ALA A 122 -13.99 44.04 -22.64
C ALA A 122 -13.14 43.19 -23.61
N SER A 123 -12.65 42.03 -23.17
CA SER A 123 -11.88 41.08 -23.98
C SER A 123 -12.53 39.72 -23.97
N PRO A 124 -12.40 38.91 -25.04
CA PRO A 124 -12.73 37.51 -25.02
C PRO A 124 -12.06 36.77 -23.89
N ARG A 125 -12.68 35.66 -23.42
CA ARG A 125 -12.13 34.86 -22.34
C ARG A 125 -10.87 34.13 -22.81
N HIS A 126 -9.89 34.05 -21.90
CA HIS A 126 -8.68 33.27 -22.11
C HIS A 126 -8.59 32.17 -21.04
N CYS A 127 -7.73 31.19 -21.23
CA CYS A 127 -7.37 30.26 -20.17
C CYS A 127 -5.85 30.17 -20.03
N LEU A 128 -5.39 30.06 -18.77
CA LEU A 128 -4.00 29.81 -18.40
C LEU A 128 -3.82 28.34 -18.08
N ILE A 129 -2.89 27.69 -18.77
CA ILE A 129 -2.42 26.35 -18.45
C ILE A 129 -1.10 26.51 -17.71
N GLN A 130 -1.09 26.10 -16.44
CA GLN A 130 0.12 26.08 -15.60
C GLN A 130 0.63 24.64 -15.47
N ILE A 131 1.92 24.43 -15.68
CA ILE A 131 2.56 23.12 -15.63
C ILE A 131 3.69 23.16 -14.62
N ASN A 132 3.56 22.41 -13.53
CA ASN A 132 4.60 22.28 -12.52
C ASN A 132 5.35 20.96 -12.70
N ASP A 133 6.67 21.01 -12.67
CA ASP A 133 7.51 19.83 -12.55
C ASP A 133 7.45 19.28 -11.10
N VAL A 134 6.90 18.10 -10.94
CA VAL A 134 6.77 17.41 -9.65
C VAL A 134 7.63 16.16 -9.58
N THR A 135 8.57 15.97 -10.49
CA THR A 135 9.43 14.78 -10.61
C THR A 135 10.16 14.48 -9.30
N ILE A 136 10.80 15.49 -8.72
CA ILE A 136 11.53 15.35 -7.44
C ILE A 136 10.58 15.04 -6.28
N ALA A 137 9.41 15.69 -6.23
CA ALA A 137 8.44 15.49 -5.17
C ALA A 137 7.89 14.05 -5.19
N VAL A 138 7.56 13.55 -6.37
CA VAL A 138 7.09 12.17 -6.59
C VAL A 138 8.17 11.14 -6.25
N GLY A 139 9.41 11.39 -6.66
CA GLY A 139 10.55 10.54 -6.32
C GLY A 139 10.77 10.43 -4.81
N ARG A 140 10.70 11.56 -4.10
CA ARG A 140 10.79 11.59 -2.62
C ARG A 140 9.63 10.86 -1.95
N GLU A 141 8.42 11.05 -2.41
CA GLU A 141 7.25 10.35 -1.85
C GLU A 141 7.38 8.84 -2.03
N LYS A 142 7.82 8.37 -3.21
CA LYS A 142 8.08 6.96 -3.48
C LYS A 142 9.14 6.39 -2.53
N LEU A 143 10.27 7.08 -2.37
CA LEU A 143 11.36 6.67 -1.48
C LEU A 143 10.90 6.59 -0.02
N LEU A 144 10.15 7.59 0.45
CA LEU A 144 9.59 7.59 1.81
C LEU A 144 8.63 6.41 2.04
N ARG A 145 7.80 6.08 1.06
CA ARG A 145 6.91 4.91 1.13
C ARG A 145 7.70 3.61 1.21
N GLU A 146 8.75 3.46 0.39
CA GLU A 146 9.63 2.29 0.40
C GLU A 146 10.36 2.15 1.75
N GLN A 147 10.94 3.22 2.28
CA GLN A 147 11.57 3.23 3.61
C GLN A 147 10.57 2.89 4.72
N THR A 148 9.37 3.44 4.66
CA THR A 148 8.29 3.12 5.62
C THR A 148 7.88 1.65 5.55
N MET A 149 7.83 1.06 4.36
CA MET A 149 7.56 -0.38 4.20
C MET A 149 8.67 -1.25 4.79
N VAL A 150 9.93 -0.90 4.56
CA VAL A 150 11.09 -1.62 5.14
C VAL A 150 11.06 -1.53 6.67
N LEU A 151 10.87 -0.34 7.23
CA LEU A 151 10.75 -0.16 8.68
C LEU A 151 9.56 -0.94 9.27
N ARG A 152 8.41 -0.94 8.60
CA ARG A 152 7.24 -1.72 9.02
C ARG A 152 7.51 -3.22 8.98
N SER A 153 8.19 -3.74 7.95
CA SER A 153 8.53 -5.16 7.86
C SER A 153 9.47 -5.59 8.99
N GLN A 154 10.45 -4.76 9.35
CA GLN A 154 11.34 -5.02 10.50
C GLN A 154 10.60 -5.01 11.85
N THR A 155 9.47 -4.28 11.97
CA THR A 155 8.64 -4.25 13.19
C THR A 155 7.57 -5.33 13.25
N PHE A 156 7.39 -6.15 12.21
CA PHE A 156 6.34 -7.17 12.10
C PHE A 156 6.84 -8.60 12.27
N ALA A 157 8.14 -8.80 12.33
CA ALA A 157 8.72 -10.10 12.64
C ALA A 157 8.96 -10.26 14.15
N ASP A 158 8.82 -11.47 14.65
CA ASP A 158 9.25 -11.87 15.99
C ASP A 158 10.77 -12.06 15.99
N GLY A 159 11.47 -11.40 16.92
CA GLY A 159 12.93 -11.37 16.96
C GLY A 159 13.60 -12.73 17.25
N LEU A 160 12.87 -13.68 17.84
CA LEU A 160 13.39 -15.02 18.13
C LEU A 160 13.12 -16.00 17.00
N THR A 161 11.86 -16.07 16.55
CA THR A 161 11.38 -17.12 15.65
C THR A 161 11.37 -16.71 14.18
N GLY A 162 11.48 -15.40 13.88
CA GLY A 162 11.44 -14.85 12.52
C GLY A 162 10.07 -14.85 11.84
N ILE A 163 9.04 -15.51 12.40
CA ILE A 163 7.66 -15.45 11.92
C ILE A 163 7.02 -14.11 12.28
N ALA A 164 5.76 -13.88 11.89
CA ALA A 164 5.06 -12.66 12.28
C ALA A 164 4.95 -12.53 13.80
N ASN A 165 5.02 -11.29 14.31
CA ASN A 165 4.77 -11.00 15.72
C ASN A 165 3.30 -10.64 15.95
N ARG A 166 2.90 -10.46 17.23
CA ARG A 166 1.54 -10.08 17.63
C ARG A 166 1.04 -8.81 16.93
N ARG A 167 1.90 -7.80 16.76
CA ARG A 167 1.50 -6.56 16.05
C ARG A 167 1.11 -6.82 14.59
N HIS A 168 1.84 -7.70 13.91
CA HIS A 168 1.49 -8.10 12.56
C HIS A 168 0.18 -8.88 12.53
N PHE A 169 -0.03 -9.79 13.49
CA PHE A 169 -1.29 -10.51 13.66
C PHE A 169 -2.48 -9.54 13.81
N ASP A 170 -2.38 -8.54 14.69
CA ASP A 170 -3.47 -7.57 14.94
C ASP A 170 -3.86 -6.81 13.66
N VAL A 171 -2.86 -6.39 12.87
CA VAL A 171 -3.11 -5.71 11.58
C VAL A 171 -3.70 -6.66 10.54
N ALA A 172 -3.21 -7.89 10.48
CA ALA A 172 -3.63 -8.88 9.48
C ALA A 172 -5.06 -9.37 9.74
N ILE A 173 -5.41 -9.67 11.01
CA ILE A 173 -6.76 -10.13 11.34
C ILE A 173 -7.82 -9.08 11.03
N GLU A 174 -7.53 -7.78 11.26
CA GLU A 174 -8.43 -6.70 10.88
C GLU A 174 -8.65 -6.63 9.36
N LYS A 175 -7.58 -6.77 8.61
CA LYS A 175 -7.62 -6.72 7.14
C LYS A 175 -8.42 -7.90 6.58
N GLU A 176 -8.13 -9.12 7.05
CA GLU A 176 -8.78 -10.33 6.55
C GLU A 176 -10.24 -10.43 6.99
N MET A 177 -10.59 -9.95 8.19
CA MET A 177 -11.97 -9.84 8.64
C MET A 177 -12.80 -8.93 7.74
N ARG A 178 -12.27 -7.72 7.40
CA ARG A 178 -12.92 -6.80 6.45
C ARG A 178 -13.04 -7.40 5.05
N ARG A 179 -12.02 -8.17 4.63
CA ARG A 179 -12.04 -8.88 3.35
C ARG A 179 -13.13 -9.95 3.36
N ALA A 180 -13.17 -10.82 4.36
CA ALA A 180 -14.15 -11.90 4.52
C ALA A 180 -15.60 -11.38 4.50
N MET A 181 -15.86 -10.26 5.22
CA MET A 181 -17.17 -9.61 5.18
C MET A 181 -17.57 -9.10 3.79
N ARG A 182 -16.61 -8.55 3.03
CA ARG A 182 -16.87 -8.02 1.68
C ARG A 182 -17.06 -9.11 0.64
N THR A 183 -16.28 -10.20 0.71
CA THR A 183 -16.30 -11.29 -0.27
C THR A 183 -17.34 -12.37 0.06
N GLY A 184 -17.87 -12.40 1.29
CA GLY A 184 -18.71 -13.46 1.76
C GLY A 184 -17.96 -14.78 1.91
N SER A 185 -16.68 -14.75 2.25
CA SER A 185 -15.82 -15.92 2.44
C SER A 185 -15.69 -16.27 3.93
N PRO A 186 -15.48 -17.55 4.28
CA PRO A 186 -15.19 -17.94 5.67
C PRO A 186 -13.79 -17.46 6.08
N LEU A 187 -13.60 -17.24 7.38
CA LEU A 187 -12.31 -16.91 7.98
C LEU A 187 -12.12 -17.75 9.24
N SER A 188 -11.07 -18.55 9.27
CA SER A 188 -10.72 -19.36 10.45
C SER A 188 -9.52 -18.79 11.18
N LEU A 189 -9.57 -18.88 12.51
CA LEU A 189 -8.49 -18.52 13.43
C LEU A 189 -8.12 -19.73 14.27
N LEU A 190 -6.84 -20.05 14.32
CA LEU A 190 -6.25 -21.03 15.21
C LEU A 190 -5.46 -20.32 16.31
N MET A 191 -5.71 -20.65 17.57
CA MET A 191 -4.83 -20.32 18.70
C MET A 191 -4.11 -21.61 19.11
N ILE A 192 -2.78 -21.56 19.16
CA ILE A 192 -1.90 -22.73 19.34
C ILE A 192 -0.99 -22.44 20.52
N ASP A 193 -0.80 -23.43 21.38
CA ASP A 193 0.07 -23.29 22.55
C ASP A 193 0.91 -24.57 22.75
N ILE A 194 2.17 -24.41 23.11
CA ILE A 194 3.06 -25.54 23.40
C ILE A 194 2.75 -26.08 24.79
N ASP A 195 2.35 -27.33 24.84
CA ASP A 195 1.97 -28.00 26.08
C ASP A 195 3.14 -28.12 27.06
N HIS A 196 2.89 -27.73 28.32
CA HIS A 196 3.85 -27.79 29.43
C HIS A 196 5.18 -27.05 29.17
N PHE A 197 5.16 -25.97 28.37
CA PHE A 197 6.38 -25.26 28.00
C PHE A 197 7.11 -24.63 29.19
N LYS A 198 6.37 -24.20 30.21
CA LYS A 198 6.98 -23.73 31.45
C LYS A 198 7.79 -24.84 32.12
N ASP A 199 7.23 -26.04 32.26
CA ASP A 199 7.95 -27.19 32.88
C ASP A 199 9.13 -27.63 32.03
N TYR A 200 9.07 -27.43 30.72
CA TYR A 200 10.18 -27.62 29.80
C TYR A 200 11.33 -26.63 30.12
N ASN A 201 11.03 -25.33 30.20
CA ASN A 201 12.01 -24.29 30.52
C ASN A 201 12.63 -24.51 31.91
N ASP A 202 11.80 -24.87 32.89
CA ASP A 202 12.26 -25.11 34.26
C ASP A 202 13.21 -26.33 34.34
N HIS A 203 13.09 -27.29 33.41
CA HIS A 203 13.93 -28.49 33.37
C HIS A 203 15.18 -28.33 32.49
N TYR A 204 15.04 -27.73 31.28
CA TYR A 204 16.11 -27.66 30.28
C TYR A 204 16.79 -26.30 30.17
N GLY A 205 16.21 -25.26 30.82
CA GLY A 205 16.65 -23.88 30.75
C GLY A 205 16.08 -23.11 29.55
N HIS A 206 16.09 -21.79 29.67
CA HIS A 206 15.49 -20.89 28.68
C HIS A 206 16.14 -20.97 27.29
N GLN A 207 17.43 -21.26 27.19
CA GLN A 207 18.11 -21.38 25.91
C GLN A 207 17.58 -22.58 25.10
N GLN A 208 17.32 -23.70 25.73
CA GLN A 208 16.67 -24.85 25.07
C GLN A 208 15.22 -24.58 24.76
N GLY A 209 14.54 -23.78 25.60
CA GLY A 209 13.19 -23.27 25.29
C GLY A 209 13.15 -22.39 24.03
N ASP A 210 14.13 -21.51 23.89
CA ASP A 210 14.25 -20.68 22.68
C ASP A 210 14.48 -21.52 21.42
N ASP A 211 15.36 -22.53 21.49
CA ASP A 211 15.60 -23.48 20.39
C ASP A 211 14.33 -24.28 20.07
N CYS A 212 13.56 -24.69 21.09
CA CYS A 212 12.27 -25.36 20.92
C CYS A 212 11.27 -24.46 20.18
N LEU A 213 11.13 -23.20 20.60
CA LEU A 213 10.25 -22.22 19.96
C LEU A 213 10.61 -21.99 18.48
N ILE A 214 11.89 -21.84 18.16
CA ILE A 214 12.38 -21.67 16.79
C ILE A 214 12.01 -22.89 15.94
N ARG A 215 12.25 -24.10 16.42
CA ARG A 215 11.95 -25.34 15.68
C ARG A 215 10.47 -25.55 15.48
N VAL A 216 9.64 -25.34 16.51
CA VAL A 216 8.19 -25.42 16.40
C VAL A 216 7.67 -24.37 15.42
N ALA A 217 8.09 -23.10 15.53
CA ALA A 217 7.67 -22.03 14.63
C ALA A 217 7.99 -22.33 13.16
N ALA A 218 9.20 -22.86 12.89
CA ALA A 218 9.63 -23.22 11.54
C ALA A 218 8.75 -24.31 10.92
N GLU A 219 8.42 -25.36 11.69
CA GLU A 219 7.56 -26.45 11.22
C GLU A 219 6.11 -25.97 11.01
N LEU A 220 5.55 -25.17 11.94
CA LEU A 220 4.23 -24.61 11.78
C LEU A 220 4.14 -23.70 10.54
N ALA A 221 5.17 -22.88 10.30
CA ALA A 221 5.24 -22.02 9.12
C ALA A 221 5.31 -22.81 7.82
N ALA A 222 6.03 -23.94 7.81
CA ALA A 222 6.12 -24.80 6.64
C ALA A 222 4.78 -25.47 6.26
N MET A 223 3.85 -25.59 7.20
CA MET A 223 2.50 -26.13 6.96
C MET A 223 1.56 -25.12 6.29
N LEU A 224 1.79 -23.81 6.49
CA LEU A 224 0.96 -22.72 5.98
C LEU A 224 1.54 -22.20 4.65
N GLN A 225 1.23 -22.88 3.55
CA GLN A 225 1.84 -22.64 2.24
C GLN A 225 1.11 -21.58 1.38
N ARG A 226 -0.11 -21.17 1.75
CA ARG A 226 -0.85 -20.18 0.97
C ARG A 226 -0.32 -18.78 1.29
N PRO A 227 -0.13 -17.91 0.29
CA PRO A 227 0.35 -16.54 0.51
C PRO A 227 -0.56 -15.68 1.42
N THR A 228 -1.81 -16.10 1.59
CA THR A 228 -2.82 -15.44 2.41
C THR A 228 -2.83 -15.91 3.86
N ASP A 229 -2.25 -17.09 4.15
CA ASP A 229 -2.17 -17.63 5.49
C ASP A 229 -1.09 -16.89 6.28
N LEU A 230 -1.34 -16.63 7.54
CA LEU A 230 -0.38 -15.98 8.43
C LEU A 230 -0.19 -16.79 9.69
N LEU A 231 1.05 -17.14 10.01
CA LEU A 231 1.46 -17.61 11.32
C LEU A 231 2.15 -16.49 12.09
N ALA A 232 1.75 -16.25 13.32
CA ALA A 232 2.35 -15.28 14.20
C ALA A 232 2.66 -15.88 15.57
N ARG A 233 3.73 -15.41 16.21
CA ARG A 233 3.94 -15.60 17.63
C ARG A 233 3.11 -14.58 18.39
N TYR A 234 2.09 -15.09 19.09
CA TYR A 234 1.09 -14.24 19.74
C TYR A 234 1.59 -13.75 21.12
N GLY A 235 2.36 -14.58 21.83
CA GLY A 235 3.03 -14.25 23.07
C GLY A 235 3.67 -15.47 23.74
N GLY A 236 4.86 -15.34 24.33
CA GLY A 236 5.53 -16.44 25.00
C GLY A 236 5.66 -17.69 24.12
N GLU A 237 4.93 -18.76 24.51
CA GLU A 237 4.81 -20.03 23.79
C GLU A 237 3.56 -20.15 22.92
N GLU A 238 2.79 -19.07 22.80
CA GLU A 238 1.54 -19.05 22.06
C GLU A 238 1.76 -18.59 20.62
N PHE A 239 1.13 -19.29 19.69
CA PHE A 239 1.09 -18.95 18.26
C PHE A 239 -0.35 -18.74 17.81
N ALA A 240 -0.55 -17.95 16.77
CA ALA A 240 -1.84 -17.75 16.14
C ALA A 240 -1.72 -17.91 14.62
N ALA A 241 -2.66 -18.63 14.01
CA ALA A 241 -2.73 -18.76 12.55
C ALA A 241 -4.04 -18.19 12.02
N ILE A 242 -3.94 -17.24 11.07
CA ILE A 242 -5.08 -16.68 10.33
C ILE A 242 -5.19 -17.44 9.01
N LEU A 243 -6.34 -18.05 8.75
CA LEU A 243 -6.63 -18.85 7.56
C LEU A 243 -7.81 -18.24 6.79
N PRO A 244 -7.56 -17.32 5.86
CA PRO A 244 -8.59 -16.76 4.98
C PRO A 244 -9.17 -17.82 4.04
N ASP A 245 -10.41 -17.61 3.60
CA ASP A 245 -11.12 -18.48 2.66
C ASP A 245 -11.11 -19.97 3.10
N THR A 246 -11.15 -20.21 4.43
CA THR A 246 -11.02 -21.54 5.04
C THR A 246 -12.19 -21.75 5.99
N ASP A 247 -13.00 -22.77 5.75
CA ASP A 247 -14.13 -23.17 6.58
C ASP A 247 -13.71 -24.00 7.83
N ALA A 248 -14.66 -24.30 8.70
CA ALA A 248 -14.40 -25.01 9.95
C ALA A 248 -13.83 -26.44 9.73
N ALA A 249 -14.27 -27.14 8.69
CA ALA A 249 -13.80 -28.50 8.40
C ALA A 249 -12.36 -28.48 7.86
N GLN A 250 -12.06 -27.54 6.97
CA GLN A 250 -10.72 -27.33 6.45
C GLN A 250 -9.75 -26.86 7.55
N ALA A 251 -10.22 -25.96 8.42
CA ALA A 251 -9.44 -25.48 9.57
C ALA A 251 -9.12 -26.61 10.56
N LEU A 252 -10.08 -27.49 10.82
CA LEU A 252 -9.89 -28.68 11.67
C LEU A 252 -8.85 -29.61 11.06
N CYS A 253 -8.94 -29.90 9.78
CA CYS A 253 -7.97 -30.75 9.07
C CYS A 253 -6.55 -30.17 9.17
N MET A 254 -6.42 -28.85 8.94
CA MET A 254 -5.13 -28.14 9.04
C MET A 254 -4.60 -28.18 10.49
N ALA A 255 -5.44 -27.92 11.49
CA ALA A 255 -5.04 -27.92 12.89
C ALA A 255 -4.59 -29.31 13.36
N GLU A 256 -5.26 -30.39 12.96
CA GLU A 256 -4.81 -31.76 13.27
C GLU A 256 -3.47 -32.07 12.61
N ALA A 257 -3.28 -31.68 11.35
CA ALA A 257 -1.99 -31.84 10.68
C ALA A 257 -0.87 -31.06 11.40
N ILE A 258 -1.14 -29.84 11.85
CA ILE A 258 -0.21 -29.01 12.65
C ILE A 258 0.14 -29.73 13.97
N ARG A 259 -0.87 -30.23 14.69
CA ARG A 259 -0.68 -30.96 15.97
C ARG A 259 0.21 -32.18 15.77
N GLU A 260 -0.09 -33.00 14.76
CA GLU A 260 0.69 -34.19 14.44
C GLU A 260 2.13 -33.84 14.07
N ARG A 261 2.30 -32.82 13.25
CA ARG A 261 3.65 -32.37 12.81
C ARG A 261 4.48 -31.85 13.98
N ALA A 262 3.88 -31.12 14.91
CA ALA A 262 4.58 -30.68 16.14
C ALA A 262 5.03 -31.88 16.99
N ALA A 263 4.21 -32.92 17.12
CA ALA A 263 4.56 -34.15 17.85
C ALA A 263 5.66 -34.96 17.12
N GLU A 264 5.67 -34.97 15.79
CA GLU A 264 6.71 -35.64 14.97
C GLU A 264 8.11 -35.03 15.12
N LEU A 265 8.23 -33.79 15.61
CA LEU A 265 9.53 -33.19 15.94
C LEU A 265 10.28 -33.95 17.01
N ARG A 266 9.57 -34.75 17.84
CA ARG A 266 10.09 -35.58 18.93
C ARG A 266 11.10 -34.83 19.82
N ILE A 267 10.84 -33.53 20.09
CA ILE A 267 11.64 -32.77 21.04
C ILE A 267 11.39 -33.35 22.42
N ALA A 268 12.39 -33.98 23.01
CA ALA A 268 12.28 -34.67 24.29
C ALA A 268 11.80 -33.73 25.40
N HIS A 269 10.78 -34.17 26.18
CA HIS A 269 10.22 -33.43 27.31
C HIS A 269 10.03 -34.35 28.53
N ALA A 270 11.06 -34.44 29.39
CA ALA A 270 11.07 -35.36 30.51
C ALA A 270 9.95 -35.16 31.54
N LYS A 271 9.44 -33.91 31.66
CA LYS A 271 8.38 -33.50 32.59
C LYS A 271 6.98 -33.50 31.98
N ALA A 272 6.84 -33.89 30.70
CA ALA A 272 5.50 -33.98 30.11
C ALA A 272 4.68 -35.07 30.83
N ASP A 273 3.44 -34.74 31.19
CA ASP A 273 2.50 -35.67 31.82
C ASP A 273 1.89 -36.70 30.85
N ASN A 274 2.23 -36.59 29.55
CA ASN A 274 1.78 -37.51 28.52
C ASN A 274 2.69 -38.75 28.43
N GLU A 275 2.13 -39.87 27.97
CA GLU A 275 2.89 -41.11 27.72
C GLU A 275 4.01 -40.93 26.70
N VAL A 276 3.97 -39.87 25.93
CA VAL A 276 4.77 -39.63 24.71
C VAL A 276 6.12 -39.01 25.02
N LYS A 277 6.30 -38.36 26.19
CA LYS A 277 7.57 -37.75 26.69
C LYS A 277 8.26 -36.83 25.66
N HIS A 278 7.49 -36.13 24.83
CA HIS A 278 7.98 -35.10 23.92
C HIS A 278 7.02 -33.91 23.85
N ILE A 279 7.48 -32.81 23.24
CA ILE A 279 6.70 -31.58 23.03
C ILE A 279 5.47 -31.91 22.17
N THR A 280 4.31 -31.40 22.61
CA THR A 280 3.04 -31.40 21.88
C THR A 280 2.44 -30.01 21.89
N VAL A 281 1.40 -29.80 21.10
CA VAL A 281 0.67 -28.53 21.06
C VAL A 281 -0.85 -28.78 21.25
N SER A 282 -1.49 -27.86 21.94
CA SER A 282 -2.94 -27.76 22.00
C SER A 282 -3.43 -26.66 21.07
N ILE A 283 -4.56 -26.87 20.39
CA ILE A 283 -5.06 -25.93 19.38
C ILE A 283 -6.53 -25.65 19.62
N GLY A 284 -6.90 -24.38 19.63
CA GLY A 284 -8.29 -23.91 19.64
C GLY A 284 -8.65 -23.27 18.31
N ILE A 285 -9.80 -23.62 17.74
CA ILE A 285 -10.29 -23.11 16.46
C ILE A 285 -11.57 -22.32 16.66
N ALA A 286 -11.68 -21.18 15.98
CA ALA A 286 -12.93 -20.49 15.75
C ALA A 286 -13.04 -20.09 14.27
N THR A 287 -14.23 -20.23 13.70
CA THR A 287 -14.48 -19.91 12.29
C THR A 287 -15.64 -18.94 12.18
N GLN A 288 -15.39 -17.79 11.55
CA GLN A 288 -16.44 -16.88 11.12
C GLN A 288 -17.04 -17.36 9.81
N HIS A 289 -18.36 -17.54 9.81
CA HIS A 289 -19.12 -17.86 8.61
C HIS A 289 -19.52 -16.60 7.83
N PRO A 290 -19.73 -16.69 6.51
CA PRO A 290 -19.97 -15.54 5.63
C PRO A 290 -21.15 -14.63 6.03
N GLN A 291 -22.13 -15.15 6.74
CA GLN A 291 -23.34 -14.43 7.13
C GLN A 291 -23.28 -13.83 8.55
N GLN A 292 -22.19 -14.05 9.27
CA GLN A 292 -22.03 -13.57 10.64
C GLN A 292 -21.23 -12.25 10.64
N GLN A 293 -21.80 -11.20 11.23
CA GLN A 293 -21.05 -9.97 11.52
C GLN A 293 -20.52 -10.04 12.95
N LEU A 294 -19.32 -10.56 13.10
CA LEU A 294 -18.68 -10.70 14.41
C LEU A 294 -17.62 -9.62 14.63
N ALA A 295 -17.48 -9.19 15.87
CA ALA A 295 -16.32 -8.41 16.28
C ALA A 295 -15.08 -9.30 16.29
N ILE A 296 -13.92 -8.75 15.95
CA ILE A 296 -12.63 -9.47 15.97
C ILE A 296 -12.37 -10.07 17.35
N SER A 297 -12.66 -9.33 18.42
CA SER A 297 -12.56 -9.81 19.81
C SER A 297 -13.40 -11.04 20.10
N ALA A 298 -14.56 -11.20 19.46
CA ALA A 298 -15.40 -12.37 19.61
C ALA A 298 -14.78 -13.62 18.96
N LEU A 299 -14.19 -13.46 17.76
CA LEU A 299 -13.48 -14.53 17.06
C LEU A 299 -12.25 -15.00 17.86
N ILE A 300 -11.40 -14.04 18.31
CA ILE A 300 -10.23 -14.34 19.13
C ILE A 300 -10.67 -15.03 20.44
N GLY A 301 -11.64 -14.47 21.16
CA GLY A 301 -12.10 -15.04 22.41
C GLY A 301 -12.74 -16.43 22.26
N ALA A 302 -13.31 -16.75 21.10
CA ALA A 302 -13.81 -18.10 20.83
C ALA A 302 -12.66 -19.10 20.61
N ALA A 303 -11.64 -18.72 19.82
CA ALA A 303 -10.47 -19.55 19.62
C ALA A 303 -9.69 -19.78 20.94
N ASP A 304 -9.57 -18.75 21.79
CA ASP A 304 -8.96 -18.88 23.13
C ASP A 304 -9.73 -19.82 24.04
N ARG A 305 -11.07 -19.72 24.06
CA ARG A 305 -11.91 -20.66 24.83
C ARG A 305 -11.73 -22.11 24.34
N ALA A 306 -11.67 -22.32 23.02
CA ALA A 306 -11.41 -23.63 22.45
C ALA A 306 -10.03 -24.16 22.88
N LEU A 307 -9.00 -23.33 22.86
CA LEU A 307 -7.65 -23.68 23.32
C LEU A 307 -7.64 -24.04 24.82
N TYR A 308 -8.35 -23.26 25.64
CA TYR A 308 -8.49 -23.56 27.06
C TYR A 308 -9.16 -24.93 27.29
N LEU A 309 -10.22 -25.24 26.53
CA LEU A 309 -10.88 -26.55 26.58
C LEU A 309 -9.94 -27.68 26.13
N ALA A 310 -9.12 -27.46 25.08
CA ALA A 310 -8.12 -28.43 24.64
C ALA A 310 -7.10 -28.75 25.75
N LYS A 311 -6.58 -27.71 26.43
CA LYS A 311 -5.67 -27.85 27.58
C LYS A 311 -6.35 -28.60 28.75
N GLY A 312 -7.61 -28.23 29.07
CA GLY A 312 -8.38 -28.88 30.17
C GLY A 312 -8.77 -30.33 29.91
N ALA A 313 -8.95 -30.70 28.65
CA ALA A 313 -9.34 -32.07 28.25
C ALA A 313 -8.15 -33.05 28.16
N GLY A 314 -6.93 -32.64 28.53
CA GLY A 314 -5.73 -33.49 28.57
C GLY A 314 -4.69 -33.14 27.51
N ARG A 315 -4.75 -31.95 26.93
CA ARG A 315 -3.75 -31.41 25.97
C ARG A 315 -3.59 -32.26 24.69
N ASN A 316 -2.58 -31.92 23.86
CA ASN A 316 -2.25 -32.59 22.59
C ASN A 316 -3.50 -32.89 21.75
N ARG A 317 -4.34 -31.87 21.53
CA ARG A 317 -5.59 -31.99 20.80
C ARG A 317 -6.06 -30.69 20.19
N VAL A 318 -7.00 -30.85 19.30
CA VAL A 318 -7.72 -29.74 18.68
C VAL A 318 -9.11 -29.64 19.27
N MET A 319 -9.56 -28.43 19.57
CA MET A 319 -10.96 -28.15 19.93
C MET A 319 -11.51 -27.04 19.04
N VAL A 320 -12.79 -27.17 18.69
CA VAL A 320 -13.51 -26.20 17.87
C VAL A 320 -14.58 -25.54 18.74
N GLN A 321 -14.61 -24.22 18.75
CA GLN A 321 -15.69 -23.47 19.39
C GLN A 321 -16.62 -22.91 18.31
N PRO A 322 -17.92 -23.32 18.31
CA PRO A 322 -18.94 -22.65 17.50
C PRO A 322 -19.08 -21.18 17.91
N LEU A 323 -19.31 -20.30 16.93
CA LEU A 323 -19.53 -18.86 17.09
C LEU A 323 -21.02 -18.51 17.10
#